data_2f3e4a5197b634a822f3a03b6e99ed8b
#
_entry.id   2f3e4a5197b634a822f3a03b6e99ed8b
#
_cell.length_a   1.000
_cell.length_b   1.000
_cell.length_c   1.000
_cell.angle_alpha   90.00
_cell.angle_beta   90.00
_cell.angle_gamma   90.00
#
_symmetry.space_group_name_H-M   'P 1'
#
loop_
_entity.id
_entity.type
_entity.pdbx_description
1 polymer ?
#
loop_
_entity_poly.entity_id
_entity_poly.type
_entity_poly.pdbx_seq_one_letter_code
_entity_poly.pdbx_strand_id
1 'polypeptide(L)'
;MGYSRIKSFAKINLALNVTGKNSRLHKIESIVGFVSLYDVILIKETQSKKHIISFNGKYSKNIHKKNTISKLLNILEKKKLITGHKFEIKVNKHIPSKSGLGGGSMNAANILKYLIKKKFINPSKGQLSSICKLVGSDVALGLNSTFTILKSNNQIKEFKNCKKFYALIVKPSFGCSTKDIYSSVKKFSKPRFNKPSKKMFSFDNLKKLNNSLEAISLSKFPKLKNIKHYLEKSSNKSFVRMTGSGSAIVAYFKSKKLCDDVKKKFSRKYKNCWCKVAKTI
;
A
#
# COMPACT_ATOMS: atom_id res chain seq x y z
N MET A 1 -27.52 6.75 13.83
CA MET A 1 -26.33 7.60 13.49
C MET A 1 -26.04 7.52 12.01
N GLY A 2 -25.61 8.64 11.37
CA GLY A 2 -25.22 8.69 9.97
C GLY A 2 -23.88 8.03 9.70
N TYR A 3 -23.53 7.82 8.43
CA TYR A 3 -22.23 7.30 8.04
C TYR A 3 -21.11 8.32 8.26
N SER A 4 -20.02 7.87 8.86
CA SER A 4 -18.74 8.56 8.80
C SER A 4 -18.01 8.21 7.50
N ARG A 5 -17.43 9.22 6.82
CA ARG A 5 -16.70 9.06 5.55
C ARG A 5 -15.19 9.14 5.79
N ILE A 6 -14.45 8.15 5.32
CA ILE A 6 -13.00 8.03 5.50
C ILE A 6 -12.34 7.88 4.13
N LYS A 7 -11.28 8.65 3.85
CA LYS A 7 -10.38 8.45 2.71
C LYS A 7 -9.26 7.50 3.12
N SER A 8 -9.15 6.37 2.45
CA SER A 8 -8.11 5.36 2.68
C SER A 8 -7.09 5.41 1.55
N PHE A 9 -5.99 6.14 1.76
CA PHE A 9 -4.99 6.42 0.75
C PHE A 9 -4.16 5.19 0.39
N ALA A 10 -3.79 5.07 -0.89
CA ALA A 10 -2.87 4.05 -1.36
C ALA A 10 -1.45 4.32 -0.86
N LYS A 11 -0.73 3.25 -0.47
CA LYS A 11 0.71 3.33 -0.19
C LYS A 11 1.52 2.94 -1.41
N ILE A 12 2.71 3.46 -1.51
CA ILE A 12 3.74 3.06 -2.47
C ILE A 12 5.04 2.76 -1.74
N ASN A 13 5.76 1.72 -2.18
CA ASN A 13 7.12 1.48 -1.72
C ASN A 13 8.07 2.29 -2.60
N LEU A 14 8.66 3.34 -2.04
CA LEU A 14 9.69 4.16 -2.68
C LEU A 14 11.03 3.44 -2.75
N ALA A 15 11.27 2.53 -1.81
CA ALA A 15 12.32 1.52 -1.82
C ALA A 15 11.88 0.33 -0.98
N LEU A 16 12.38 -0.86 -1.29
CA LEU A 16 12.11 -2.07 -0.51
C LEU A 16 13.30 -3.02 -0.60
N ASN A 17 13.81 -3.43 0.55
CA ASN A 17 14.84 -4.46 0.65
C ASN A 17 14.30 -5.67 1.42
N VAL A 18 14.59 -6.87 0.93
CA VAL A 18 14.39 -8.10 1.67
C VAL A 18 15.71 -8.42 2.38
N THR A 19 15.72 -8.31 3.71
CA THR A 19 16.94 -8.37 4.54
C THR A 19 17.14 -9.71 5.22
N GLY A 20 16.21 -10.63 5.06
CA GLY A 20 16.30 -11.96 5.65
C GLY A 20 14.97 -12.71 5.58
N LYS A 21 14.96 -13.88 6.18
CA LYS A 21 13.75 -14.72 6.32
C LYS A 21 13.78 -15.39 7.70
N ASN A 22 12.63 -15.46 8.35
CA ASN A 22 12.40 -16.37 9.46
C ASN A 22 11.51 -17.53 8.98
N SER A 23 11.15 -18.46 9.87
CA SER A 23 10.36 -19.66 9.53
C SER A 23 9.06 -19.35 8.76
N ARG A 24 8.45 -18.20 8.95
CA ARG A 24 7.11 -17.87 8.39
C ARG A 24 7.11 -16.70 7.43
N LEU A 25 7.95 -15.69 7.63
CA LEU A 25 7.89 -14.42 6.90
C LEU A 25 9.28 -13.92 6.52
N HIS A 26 9.36 -13.19 5.41
CA HIS A 26 10.55 -12.43 5.05
C HIS A 26 10.69 -11.18 5.93
N LYS A 27 11.92 -10.90 6.37
CA LYS A 27 12.27 -9.63 7.00
C LYS A 27 12.48 -8.61 5.89
N ILE A 28 11.83 -7.46 6.02
CA ILE A 28 11.93 -6.37 5.04
C ILE A 28 12.24 -5.06 5.73
N GLU A 29 12.86 -4.17 4.99
CA GLU A 29 12.89 -2.75 5.29
C GLU A 29 12.36 -1.98 4.09
N SER A 30 11.74 -0.83 4.30
CA SER A 30 11.12 -0.08 3.19
C SER A 30 11.00 1.39 3.49
N ILE A 31 11.16 2.21 2.44
CA ILE A 31 10.74 3.60 2.42
C ILE A 31 9.36 3.64 1.77
N VAL A 32 8.38 4.14 2.52
CA VAL A 32 6.96 4.14 2.12
C VAL A 32 6.46 5.57 2.03
N GLY A 33 5.73 5.85 0.97
CA GLY A 33 4.95 7.08 0.81
C GLY A 33 3.48 6.74 0.58
N PHE A 34 2.62 7.74 0.76
CA PHE A 34 1.20 7.66 0.43
C PHE A 34 0.90 8.62 -0.72
N VAL A 35 -0.11 8.30 -1.51
CA VAL A 35 -0.48 9.07 -2.70
C VAL A 35 -1.94 9.47 -2.67
N SER A 36 -2.31 10.52 -3.42
CA SER A 36 -3.67 11.06 -3.51
C SER A 36 -4.70 10.15 -4.17
N LEU A 37 -4.35 8.90 -4.49
CA LEU A 37 -5.27 7.83 -4.86
C LEU A 37 -5.80 7.16 -3.57
N TYR A 38 -7.11 7.02 -3.43
CA TYR A 38 -7.73 6.46 -2.22
C TYR A 38 -9.01 5.70 -2.49
N ASP A 39 -9.33 4.72 -1.66
CA ASP A 39 -10.67 4.16 -1.52
C ASP A 39 -11.49 5.05 -0.57
N VAL A 40 -12.82 5.03 -0.72
CA VAL A 40 -13.73 5.71 0.20
C VAL A 40 -14.41 4.66 1.06
N ILE A 41 -14.34 4.83 2.38
CA ILE A 41 -15.00 3.97 3.36
C ILE A 41 -16.13 4.77 4.00
N LEU A 42 -17.33 4.23 3.99
CA LEU A 42 -18.46 4.68 4.76
C LEU A 42 -18.67 3.68 5.90
N ILE A 43 -18.68 4.15 7.14
CA ILE A 43 -18.83 3.33 8.32
C ILE A 43 -19.84 3.92 9.29
N LYS A 44 -20.73 3.11 9.81
CA LYS A 44 -21.63 3.44 10.93
C LYS A 44 -21.80 2.23 11.84
N GLU A 45 -22.17 2.48 13.07
CA GLU A 45 -22.68 1.45 13.95
C GLU A 45 -24.09 0.99 13.50
N THR A 46 -24.42 -0.27 13.73
CA THR A 46 -25.70 -0.88 13.33
C THR A 46 -26.25 -1.76 14.44
N GLN A 47 -27.57 -1.87 14.51
CA GLN A 47 -28.28 -2.79 15.41
C GLN A 47 -28.33 -4.24 14.87
N SER A 48 -27.72 -4.52 13.73
CA SER A 48 -27.63 -5.88 13.18
C SER A 48 -26.88 -6.82 14.13
N LYS A 49 -27.27 -8.08 14.20
CA LYS A 49 -26.55 -9.10 14.97
C LYS A 49 -25.15 -9.41 14.45
N LYS A 50 -24.81 -8.98 13.23
CA LYS A 50 -23.50 -9.23 12.56
C LYS A 50 -22.98 -7.95 11.91
N HIS A 51 -21.66 -7.86 11.73
CA HIS A 51 -21.06 -6.85 10.89
C HIS A 51 -21.51 -7.01 9.43
N ILE A 52 -21.83 -5.89 8.77
CA ILE A 52 -22.20 -5.84 7.36
C ILE A 52 -21.07 -5.18 6.59
N ILE A 53 -20.48 -5.89 5.62
CA ILE A 53 -19.38 -5.39 4.80
C ILE A 53 -19.78 -5.51 3.34
N SER A 54 -19.76 -4.39 2.62
CA SER A 54 -20.03 -4.34 1.18
C SER A 54 -18.95 -3.58 0.41
N PHE A 55 -18.77 -3.95 -0.83
CA PHE A 55 -17.80 -3.34 -1.73
C PHE A 55 -18.50 -2.93 -3.02
N ASN A 56 -18.23 -1.71 -3.48
CA ASN A 56 -18.66 -1.19 -4.77
C ASN A 56 -17.49 -0.51 -5.51
N GLY A 57 -17.75 0.02 -6.70
CA GLY A 57 -16.75 0.67 -7.54
C GLY A 57 -15.99 -0.30 -8.45
N LYS A 58 -15.15 0.28 -9.32
CA LYS A 58 -14.49 -0.43 -10.44
C LYS A 58 -13.69 -1.67 -10.04
N TYR A 59 -13.13 -1.68 -8.82
CA TYR A 59 -12.24 -2.75 -8.34
C TYR A 59 -12.84 -3.56 -7.19
N SER A 60 -14.18 -3.58 -7.08
CA SER A 60 -14.91 -4.38 -6.08
C SER A 60 -15.12 -5.83 -6.51
N LYS A 61 -15.11 -6.13 -7.82
CA LYS A 61 -15.29 -7.48 -8.34
C LYS A 61 -14.21 -8.42 -7.77
N ASN A 62 -14.60 -9.63 -7.39
CA ASN A 62 -13.71 -10.68 -6.86
C ASN A 62 -13.09 -10.38 -5.48
N ILE A 63 -13.68 -9.50 -4.67
CA ILE A 63 -13.31 -9.39 -3.26
C ILE A 63 -14.05 -10.48 -2.49
N HIS A 64 -13.29 -11.43 -1.95
CA HIS A 64 -13.86 -12.56 -1.18
C HIS A 64 -14.47 -12.07 0.14
N LYS A 65 -15.46 -12.84 0.66
CA LYS A 65 -16.03 -12.62 2.01
C LYS A 65 -14.93 -12.59 3.10
N LYS A 66 -13.91 -13.46 2.98
CA LYS A 66 -12.70 -13.43 3.82
C LYS A 66 -11.70 -12.41 3.24
N ASN A 67 -11.71 -11.20 3.74
CA ASN A 67 -10.83 -10.10 3.33
C ASN A 67 -10.18 -9.42 4.55
N THR A 68 -9.35 -8.41 4.36
CA THR A 68 -8.64 -7.72 5.45
C THR A 68 -9.55 -7.02 6.44
N ILE A 69 -10.73 -6.52 6.00
CA ILE A 69 -11.70 -5.85 6.88
C ILE A 69 -12.41 -6.90 7.74
N SER A 70 -12.93 -7.98 7.13
CA SER A 70 -13.56 -9.05 7.90
C SER A 70 -12.58 -9.72 8.87
N LYS A 71 -11.31 -9.86 8.46
CA LYS A 71 -10.24 -10.37 9.34
C LYS A 71 -9.98 -9.44 10.53
N LEU A 72 -9.94 -8.12 10.30
CA LEU A 72 -9.80 -7.13 11.37
C LEU A 72 -10.92 -7.26 12.39
N LEU A 73 -12.18 -7.20 11.94
CA LEU A 73 -13.34 -7.26 12.83
C LEU A 73 -13.38 -8.56 13.63
N ASN A 74 -13.12 -9.71 12.98
CA ASN A 74 -13.03 -11.01 13.66
C ASN A 74 -11.93 -11.05 14.74
N ILE A 75 -10.76 -10.41 14.50
CA ILE A 75 -9.70 -10.33 15.50
C ILE A 75 -10.15 -9.47 16.68
N LEU A 76 -10.80 -8.35 16.42
CA LEU A 76 -11.30 -7.45 17.48
C LEU A 76 -12.38 -8.13 18.32
N GLU A 77 -13.30 -8.89 17.71
CA GLU A 77 -14.30 -9.69 18.42
C GLU A 77 -13.67 -10.78 19.28
N LYS A 78 -12.76 -11.58 18.70
CA LYS A 78 -12.04 -12.65 19.45
C LYS A 78 -11.26 -12.11 20.65
N LYS A 79 -10.75 -10.88 20.54
CA LYS A 79 -10.06 -10.19 21.63
C LYS A 79 -11.01 -9.44 22.58
N LYS A 80 -12.33 -9.58 22.41
CA LYS A 80 -13.36 -8.89 23.18
C LYS A 80 -13.20 -7.36 23.23
N LEU A 81 -12.64 -6.75 22.16
CA LEU A 81 -12.40 -5.30 22.10
C LEU A 81 -13.61 -4.52 21.56
N ILE A 82 -14.51 -5.16 20.79
CA ILE A 82 -15.73 -4.54 20.22
C ILE A 82 -16.99 -5.23 20.69
N THR A 83 -17.01 -5.69 21.96
CA THR A 83 -18.19 -6.37 22.55
C THR A 83 -19.40 -5.46 22.49
N GLY A 84 -20.53 -5.99 22.00
CA GLY A 84 -21.79 -5.22 21.88
C GLY A 84 -21.88 -4.32 20.64
N HIS A 85 -20.78 -4.01 19.97
CA HIS A 85 -20.78 -3.12 18.81
C HIS A 85 -20.73 -3.88 17.48
N LYS A 86 -21.63 -3.56 16.56
CA LYS A 86 -21.62 -4.04 15.18
C LYS A 86 -21.57 -2.87 14.21
N PHE A 87 -20.93 -3.07 13.07
CA PHE A 87 -20.68 -1.99 12.10
C PHE A 87 -21.17 -2.38 10.71
N GLU A 88 -21.80 -1.42 10.03
CA GLU A 88 -22.04 -1.45 8.60
C GLU A 88 -20.94 -0.65 7.91
N ILE A 89 -20.19 -1.32 7.01
CA ILE A 89 -19.02 -0.78 6.32
C ILE A 89 -19.22 -0.94 4.81
N LYS A 90 -19.26 0.17 4.09
CA LYS A 90 -19.33 0.22 2.63
C LYS A 90 -18.02 0.78 2.09
N VAL A 91 -17.38 0.05 1.17
CA VAL A 91 -16.09 0.48 0.59
C VAL A 91 -16.22 0.69 -0.90
N ASN A 92 -16.05 1.94 -1.35
CA ASN A 92 -15.96 2.26 -2.77
C ASN A 92 -14.50 2.14 -3.22
N LYS A 93 -14.24 1.12 -4.08
CA LYS A 93 -12.91 0.69 -4.50
C LYS A 93 -12.40 1.47 -5.71
N HIS A 94 -11.39 2.31 -5.49
CA HIS A 94 -10.65 3.01 -6.55
C HIS A 94 -9.21 2.47 -6.70
N ILE A 95 -8.69 1.78 -5.67
CA ILE A 95 -7.37 1.17 -5.68
C ILE A 95 -7.47 -0.23 -6.26
N PRO A 96 -6.76 -0.55 -7.38
CA PRO A 96 -6.78 -1.89 -7.97
C PRO A 96 -6.26 -2.96 -7.02
N SER A 97 -6.87 -4.14 -7.05
CA SER A 97 -6.42 -5.30 -6.29
C SER A 97 -5.13 -5.90 -6.87
N LYS A 98 -4.33 -6.60 -6.04
CA LYS A 98 -3.07 -7.28 -6.44
C LYS A 98 -2.11 -6.35 -7.20
N SER A 99 -1.98 -5.11 -6.72
CA SER A 99 -1.20 -4.05 -7.35
C SER A 99 0.07 -3.63 -6.57
N GLY A 100 0.26 -4.12 -5.35
CA GLY A 100 1.33 -3.63 -4.46
C GLY A 100 1.02 -2.27 -3.80
N LEU A 101 -0.17 -1.69 -4.04
CA LEU A 101 -0.61 -0.39 -3.51
C LEU A 101 -1.24 -0.46 -2.10
N GLY A 102 -1.33 -1.63 -1.50
CA GLY A 102 -1.76 -1.83 -0.12
C GLY A 102 -3.26 -1.57 0.16
N GLY A 103 -4.13 -1.44 -0.87
CA GLY A 103 -5.50 -0.98 -0.69
C GLY A 103 -6.28 -1.69 0.42
N GLY A 104 -6.24 -3.02 0.49
CA GLY A 104 -6.93 -3.78 1.56
C GLY A 104 -6.37 -3.52 2.95
N SER A 105 -5.03 -3.49 3.09
CA SER A 105 -4.37 -3.21 4.38
C SER A 105 -4.62 -1.78 4.85
N MET A 106 -4.63 -0.82 3.92
CA MET A 106 -4.93 0.59 4.23
C MET A 106 -6.39 0.75 4.66
N ASN A 107 -7.33 0.02 4.04
CA ASN A 107 -8.73 0.04 4.46
C ASN A 107 -8.87 -0.49 5.89
N ALA A 108 -8.27 -1.62 6.22
CA ALA A 108 -8.28 -2.17 7.58
C ALA A 108 -7.63 -1.21 8.59
N ALA A 109 -6.49 -0.61 8.26
CA ALA A 109 -5.80 0.36 9.12
C ALA A 109 -6.65 1.60 9.42
N ASN A 110 -7.31 2.16 8.40
CA ASN A 110 -8.15 3.34 8.56
C ASN A 110 -9.45 3.05 9.33
N ILE A 111 -10.02 1.84 9.19
CA ILE A 111 -11.13 1.39 10.03
C ILE A 111 -10.66 1.24 11.48
N LEU A 112 -9.53 0.57 11.73
CA LEU A 112 -8.96 0.43 13.07
C LEU A 112 -8.72 1.80 13.73
N LYS A 113 -8.12 2.74 13.00
CA LYS A 113 -7.92 4.11 13.46
C LYS A 113 -9.23 4.83 13.78
N TYR A 114 -10.27 4.63 12.96
CA TYR A 114 -11.60 5.19 13.21
C TYR A 114 -12.21 4.64 14.50
N LEU A 115 -12.14 3.33 14.71
CA LEU A 115 -12.68 2.69 15.92
C LEU A 115 -12.00 3.21 17.19
N ILE A 116 -10.68 3.39 17.15
CA ILE A 116 -9.90 4.00 18.26
C ILE A 116 -10.32 5.47 18.47
N LYS A 117 -10.36 6.26 17.39
CA LYS A 117 -10.70 7.69 17.48
C LYS A 117 -12.11 7.93 18.03
N LYS A 118 -13.05 7.05 17.68
CA LYS A 118 -14.45 7.11 18.16
C LYS A 118 -14.65 6.42 19.50
N LYS A 119 -13.57 5.97 20.15
CA LYS A 119 -13.58 5.29 21.46
C LYS A 119 -14.39 3.99 21.52
N PHE A 120 -14.68 3.35 20.37
CA PHE A 120 -15.27 2.01 20.35
C PHE A 120 -14.28 0.97 20.90
N ILE A 121 -12.99 1.23 20.75
CA ILE A 121 -11.92 0.40 21.29
C ILE A 121 -10.80 1.28 21.88
N ASN A 122 -10.13 0.74 22.92
CA ASN A 122 -8.98 1.40 23.54
C ASN A 122 -7.82 0.38 23.73
N PRO A 123 -7.15 -0.05 22.63
CA PRO A 123 -6.07 -1.03 22.72
C PRO A 123 -4.80 -0.40 23.29
N SER A 124 -4.08 -1.12 24.14
CA SER A 124 -2.71 -0.75 24.51
C SER A 124 -1.78 -0.77 23.29
N LYS A 125 -0.60 -0.14 23.38
CA LYS A 125 0.41 -0.16 22.30
C LYS A 125 0.77 -1.59 21.86
N GLY A 126 0.90 -2.52 22.80
CA GLY A 126 1.19 -3.93 22.54
C GLY A 126 0.05 -4.62 21.80
N GLN A 127 -1.19 -4.42 22.26
CA GLN A 127 -2.39 -4.94 21.62
C GLN A 127 -2.54 -4.39 20.19
N LEU A 128 -2.35 -3.08 19.97
CA LEU A 128 -2.42 -2.46 18.65
C LEU A 128 -1.39 -3.07 17.69
N SER A 129 -0.14 -3.23 18.14
CA SER A 129 0.91 -3.88 17.35
C SER A 129 0.54 -5.32 16.99
N SER A 130 0.02 -6.09 17.94
CA SER A 130 -0.45 -7.46 17.73
C SER A 130 -1.59 -7.52 16.71
N ILE A 131 -2.60 -6.66 16.83
CA ILE A 131 -3.73 -6.57 15.90
C ILE A 131 -3.23 -6.30 14.49
N CYS A 132 -2.38 -5.27 14.31
CA CYS A 132 -1.82 -4.94 13.00
C CYS A 132 -1.10 -6.12 12.35
N LYS A 133 -0.22 -6.81 13.10
CA LYS A 133 0.51 -7.99 12.63
C LYS A 133 -0.42 -9.14 12.22
N LEU A 134 -1.45 -9.39 13.02
CA LEU A 134 -2.42 -10.45 12.75
C LEU A 134 -3.26 -10.14 11.51
N VAL A 135 -3.68 -8.90 11.29
CA VAL A 135 -4.49 -8.51 10.11
C VAL A 135 -3.66 -8.56 8.84
N GLY A 136 -2.45 -7.96 8.85
CA GLY A 136 -1.55 -7.95 7.69
C GLY A 136 -0.32 -7.07 7.90
N SER A 137 0.78 -7.40 7.23
CA SER A 137 2.10 -6.76 7.38
C SER A 137 2.10 -5.25 7.12
N ASP A 138 1.25 -4.76 6.22
CA ASP A 138 1.20 -3.34 5.85
C ASP A 138 0.22 -2.51 6.72
N VAL A 139 -0.55 -3.15 7.62
CA VAL A 139 -1.61 -2.45 8.38
C VAL A 139 -1.02 -1.40 9.30
N ALA A 140 0.07 -1.70 9.98
CA ALA A 140 0.75 -0.75 10.86
C ALA A 140 1.22 0.52 10.12
N LEU A 141 1.64 0.39 8.87
CA LEU A 141 2.04 1.52 8.02
C LEU A 141 0.87 2.48 7.71
N GLY A 142 -0.35 1.94 7.65
CA GLY A 142 -1.56 2.69 7.30
C GLY A 142 -2.22 3.43 8.47
N LEU A 143 -1.76 3.24 9.70
CA LEU A 143 -2.30 3.95 10.87
C LEU A 143 -2.09 5.48 10.75
N ASN A 144 -0.96 5.89 10.16
CA ASN A 144 -0.68 7.27 9.82
C ASN A 144 -0.25 7.36 8.35
N SER A 145 -1.00 8.10 7.54
CA SER A 145 -0.72 8.25 6.10
C SER A 145 0.38 9.29 5.86
N THR A 146 1.57 9.07 6.44
CA THR A 146 2.75 9.93 6.33
C THR A 146 3.91 9.20 5.67
N PHE A 147 4.92 9.94 5.23
CA PHE A 147 6.17 9.31 4.79
C PHE A 147 6.78 8.49 5.92
N THR A 148 7.11 7.25 5.65
CA THR A 148 7.45 6.26 6.68
C THR A 148 8.65 5.43 6.26
N ILE A 149 9.55 5.16 7.21
CA ILE A 149 10.63 4.19 7.06
C ILE A 149 10.32 3.00 7.98
N LEU A 150 10.13 1.84 7.37
CA LEU A 150 10.11 0.55 8.05
C LEU A 150 11.54 0.03 8.13
N LYS A 151 12.06 -0.14 9.35
CA LYS A 151 13.39 -0.67 9.63
C LYS A 151 13.41 -2.19 9.57
N SER A 152 14.57 -2.80 9.40
CA SER A 152 14.75 -4.25 9.33
C SER A 152 14.32 -4.99 10.62
N ASN A 153 14.24 -4.30 11.75
CA ASN A 153 13.74 -4.80 13.04
C ASN A 153 12.24 -4.56 13.24
N ASN A 154 11.49 -4.23 12.17
CA ASN A 154 10.06 -3.93 12.16
C ASN A 154 9.66 -2.64 12.89
N GLN A 155 10.61 -1.81 13.35
CA GLN A 155 10.28 -0.49 13.87
C GLN A 155 9.88 0.44 12.74
N ILE A 156 8.90 1.31 13.01
CA ILE A 156 8.38 2.29 12.08
C ILE A 156 8.80 3.68 12.56
N LYS A 157 9.42 4.47 11.65
CA LYS A 157 9.72 5.88 11.87
C LYS A 157 8.98 6.73 10.86
N GLU A 158 8.16 7.63 11.35
CA GLU A 158 7.35 8.56 10.53
C GLU A 158 8.03 9.90 10.36
N PHE A 159 7.80 10.53 9.21
CA PHE A 159 8.37 11.83 8.86
C PHE A 159 7.29 12.75 8.28
N LYS A 160 7.16 13.93 8.87
CA LYS A 160 6.27 14.99 8.39
C LYS A 160 7.02 15.98 7.51
N ASN A 161 6.29 16.73 6.69
CA ASN A 161 6.83 17.82 5.86
C ASN A 161 7.97 17.37 4.94
N CYS A 162 7.88 16.17 4.35
CA CYS A 162 8.77 15.73 3.29
C CYS A 162 8.36 16.38 1.96
N LYS A 163 9.35 16.59 1.08
CA LYS A 163 9.10 17.13 -0.26
C LYS A 163 8.20 16.19 -1.06
N LYS A 164 7.14 16.75 -1.61
CA LYS A 164 6.14 15.99 -2.40
C LYS A 164 6.55 15.91 -3.86
N PHE A 165 6.14 14.83 -4.54
CA PHE A 165 6.37 14.63 -5.97
C PHE A 165 5.16 13.93 -6.61
N TYR A 166 5.13 13.93 -7.93
CA TYR A 166 4.07 13.32 -8.72
C TYR A 166 4.45 11.89 -9.10
N ALA A 167 3.46 11.02 -9.19
CA ALA A 167 3.59 9.61 -9.47
C ALA A 167 2.62 9.21 -10.59
N LEU A 168 3.15 8.71 -11.69
CA LEU A 168 2.36 7.98 -12.66
C LEU A 168 2.34 6.50 -12.24
N ILE A 169 1.21 6.05 -11.75
CA ILE A 169 1.00 4.67 -11.33
C ILE A 169 0.40 3.91 -12.49
N VAL A 170 1.07 2.84 -12.89
CA VAL A 170 0.65 1.98 -14.00
C VAL A 170 0.44 0.56 -13.50
N LYS A 171 -0.68 -0.06 -13.86
CA LYS A 171 -0.96 -1.45 -13.54
C LYS A 171 -1.49 -2.19 -14.78
N PRO A 172 -0.85 -3.29 -15.20
CA PRO A 172 -1.39 -4.16 -16.25
C PRO A 172 -2.66 -4.86 -15.77
N SER A 173 -3.37 -5.53 -16.69
CA SER A 173 -4.60 -6.28 -16.39
C SER A 173 -4.40 -7.41 -15.37
N PHE A 174 -3.20 -7.99 -15.30
CA PHE A 174 -2.86 -9.06 -14.37
C PHE A 174 -2.28 -8.53 -13.03
N GLY A 175 -2.22 -9.39 -12.01
CA GLY A 175 -1.57 -9.14 -10.73
C GLY A 175 -0.42 -10.10 -10.50
N CYS A 176 0.52 -9.73 -9.63
CA CYS A 176 1.57 -10.64 -9.15
C CYS A 176 1.13 -11.29 -7.84
N SER A 177 1.38 -12.58 -7.70
CA SER A 177 1.20 -13.28 -6.42
C SER A 177 2.32 -12.88 -5.47
N THR A 178 1.98 -12.21 -4.38
CA THR A 178 2.96 -11.83 -3.35
C THR A 178 3.71 -13.05 -2.81
N LYS A 179 2.98 -14.16 -2.57
CA LYS A 179 3.57 -15.41 -2.09
C LYS A 179 4.65 -15.93 -3.05
N ASP A 180 4.35 -15.98 -4.37
CA ASP A 180 5.25 -16.54 -5.36
C ASP A 180 6.48 -15.67 -5.63
N ILE A 181 6.32 -14.34 -5.51
CA ILE A 181 7.45 -13.40 -5.63
C ILE A 181 8.38 -13.54 -4.43
N TYR A 182 7.84 -13.55 -3.22
CA TYR A 182 8.66 -13.71 -2.02
C TYR A 182 9.32 -15.08 -1.92
N SER A 183 8.64 -16.17 -2.31
CA SER A 183 9.23 -17.52 -2.30
C SER A 183 10.42 -17.66 -3.25
N SER A 184 10.52 -16.80 -4.25
CA SER A 184 11.61 -16.78 -5.23
C SER A 184 12.81 -15.92 -4.81
N VAL A 185 12.79 -15.32 -3.62
CA VAL A 185 13.94 -14.56 -3.09
C VAL A 185 15.03 -15.52 -2.64
N LYS A 186 16.14 -15.53 -3.37
CA LYS A 186 17.32 -16.37 -3.07
C LYS A 186 18.42 -15.63 -2.30
N LYS A 187 18.53 -14.30 -2.47
CA LYS A 187 19.57 -13.45 -1.87
C LYS A 187 18.94 -12.36 -1.02
N PHE A 188 19.54 -12.06 0.12
CA PHE A 188 19.09 -11.02 1.03
C PHE A 188 20.00 -9.79 0.96
N SER A 189 19.41 -8.61 1.06
CA SER A 189 20.13 -7.35 1.10
C SER A 189 20.63 -7.06 2.51
N LYS A 190 21.80 -6.44 2.66
CA LYS A 190 22.20 -5.86 3.94
C LYS A 190 21.22 -4.72 4.33
N PRO A 191 20.85 -4.59 5.62
CA PRO A 191 19.99 -3.50 6.07
C PRO A 191 20.63 -2.12 5.83
N ARG A 192 19.87 -1.18 5.28
CA ARG A 192 20.31 0.18 4.93
C ARG A 192 19.47 1.29 5.57
N PHE A 193 18.27 0.95 6.12
CA PHE A 193 17.31 1.92 6.63
C PHE A 193 17.21 1.93 8.17
N ASN A 194 18.15 1.32 8.88
CA ASN A 194 18.14 1.26 10.34
C ASN A 194 18.48 2.60 11.03
N LYS A 195 19.16 3.52 10.30
CA LYS A 195 19.38 4.91 10.72
C LYS A 195 18.53 5.85 9.88
N PRO A 196 17.20 5.94 10.15
CA PRO A 196 16.27 6.64 9.31
C PRO A 196 16.44 8.16 9.43
N SER A 197 16.46 8.86 8.29
CA SER A 197 16.52 10.32 8.24
C SER A 197 15.59 10.90 7.18
N LYS A 198 15.19 12.18 7.33
CA LYS A 198 14.35 12.89 6.38
C LYS A 198 15.00 13.05 5.01
N LYS A 199 16.34 13.11 4.96
CA LYS A 199 17.12 13.16 3.71
C LYS A 199 16.86 11.97 2.79
N MET A 200 16.49 10.80 3.33
CA MET A 200 16.18 9.61 2.53
C MET A 200 14.98 9.80 1.59
N PHE A 201 14.09 10.76 1.87
CA PHE A 201 12.94 11.08 1.02
C PHE A 201 13.25 12.12 -0.07
N SER A 202 14.49 12.60 -0.19
CA SER A 202 14.84 13.45 -1.32
C SER A 202 14.76 12.68 -2.64
N PHE A 203 14.34 13.36 -3.71
CA PHE A 203 14.16 12.73 -5.02
C PHE A 203 15.43 12.05 -5.51
N ASP A 204 16.58 12.69 -5.29
CA ASP A 204 17.88 12.21 -5.77
C ASP A 204 18.38 10.99 -4.97
N ASN A 205 18.10 10.95 -3.66
CA ASN A 205 18.38 9.76 -2.85
C ASN A 205 17.44 8.60 -3.24
N LEU A 206 16.14 8.88 -3.42
CA LEU A 206 15.19 7.84 -3.83
C LEU A 206 15.55 7.27 -5.20
N LYS A 207 16.04 8.08 -6.14
CA LYS A 207 16.47 7.62 -7.47
C LYS A 207 17.58 6.56 -7.39
N LYS A 208 18.47 6.62 -6.40
CA LYS A 208 19.58 5.67 -6.18
C LYS A 208 19.18 4.36 -5.50
N LEU A 209 17.95 4.26 -5.01
CA LEU A 209 17.45 3.07 -4.30
C LEU A 209 16.73 2.14 -5.28
N ASN A 210 16.38 0.94 -4.81
CA ASN A 210 15.71 -0.10 -5.60
C ASN A 210 14.57 -0.78 -4.81
N ASN A 211 13.94 -1.76 -5.45
CA ASN A 211 13.05 -2.73 -4.83
C ASN A 211 13.60 -4.13 -5.11
N SER A 212 14.06 -4.83 -4.07
CA SER A 212 14.65 -6.18 -4.18
C SER A 212 13.73 -7.20 -4.86
N LEU A 213 12.41 -6.99 -4.85
CA LEU A 213 11.45 -7.90 -5.48
C LEU A 213 11.26 -7.61 -6.97
N GLU A 214 11.74 -6.45 -7.46
CA GLU A 214 11.47 -5.99 -8.82
C GLU A 214 12.09 -6.93 -9.87
N ALA A 215 13.37 -7.25 -9.74
CA ALA A 215 14.06 -8.14 -10.69
C ALA A 215 13.35 -9.51 -10.82
N ILE A 216 12.92 -10.07 -9.70
CA ILE A 216 12.17 -11.35 -9.65
C ILE A 216 10.84 -11.22 -10.40
N SER A 217 10.09 -10.15 -10.14
CA SER A 217 8.80 -9.93 -10.78
C SER A 217 8.94 -9.67 -12.29
N LEU A 218 9.96 -8.90 -12.70
CA LEU A 218 10.24 -8.63 -14.13
C LEU A 218 10.68 -9.87 -14.89
N SER A 219 11.43 -10.77 -14.25
CA SER A 219 11.81 -12.06 -14.84
C SER A 219 10.60 -12.97 -15.02
N LYS A 220 9.71 -13.05 -14.02
CA LYS A 220 8.49 -13.88 -14.10
C LYS A 220 7.42 -13.31 -15.05
N PHE A 221 7.40 -12.01 -15.26
CA PHE A 221 6.39 -11.32 -16.04
C PHE A 221 7.05 -10.39 -17.09
N PRO A 222 7.45 -10.90 -18.26
CA PRO A 222 8.12 -10.10 -19.31
C PRO A 222 7.35 -8.84 -19.71
N LYS A 223 6.00 -8.89 -19.69
CA LYS A 223 5.16 -7.70 -19.96
C LYS A 223 5.42 -6.56 -18.96
N LEU A 224 5.75 -6.86 -17.70
CA LEU A 224 6.16 -5.82 -16.73
C LEU A 224 7.50 -5.20 -17.08
N LYS A 225 8.47 -6.00 -17.55
CA LYS A 225 9.77 -5.53 -18.01
C LYS A 225 9.61 -4.51 -19.14
N ASN A 226 8.77 -4.82 -20.14
CA ASN A 226 8.49 -3.92 -21.25
C ASN A 226 7.83 -2.61 -20.81
N ILE A 227 6.86 -2.67 -19.87
CA ILE A 227 6.23 -1.48 -19.30
C ILE A 227 7.25 -0.62 -18.57
N LYS A 228 8.07 -1.24 -17.72
CA LYS A 228 9.11 -0.53 -16.96
C LYS A 228 10.10 0.18 -17.89
N HIS A 229 10.64 -0.54 -18.85
CA HIS A 229 11.59 -0.01 -19.82
C HIS A 229 11.01 1.17 -20.62
N TYR A 230 9.75 1.06 -21.06
CA TYR A 230 9.07 2.16 -21.74
C TYR A 230 8.98 3.40 -20.86
N LEU A 231 8.60 3.26 -19.59
CA LEU A 231 8.50 4.37 -18.65
C LEU A 231 9.88 5.00 -18.36
N GLU A 232 10.94 4.20 -18.26
CA GLU A 232 12.31 4.67 -18.06
C GLU A 232 12.80 5.51 -19.26
N LYS A 233 12.51 5.07 -20.48
CA LYS A 233 12.82 5.82 -21.71
C LYS A 233 11.96 7.07 -21.92
N SER A 234 10.79 7.14 -21.26
CA SER A 234 9.86 8.26 -21.48
C SER A 234 10.31 9.58 -20.87
N SER A 235 11.27 9.58 -19.93
CA SER A 235 11.85 10.81 -19.33
C SER A 235 13.12 10.52 -18.55
N ASN A 236 14.18 11.29 -18.83
CA ASN A 236 15.42 11.30 -18.04
C ASN A 236 15.27 12.05 -16.68
N LYS A 237 14.20 12.85 -16.53
CA LYS A 237 13.89 13.63 -15.31
C LYS A 237 13.00 12.85 -14.32
N SER A 238 12.91 11.53 -14.48
CA SER A 238 12.12 10.63 -13.64
C SER A 238 12.96 9.47 -13.09
N PHE A 239 12.40 8.71 -12.15
CA PHE A 239 12.84 7.36 -11.86
C PHE A 239 11.63 6.44 -11.82
N VAL A 240 11.84 5.17 -12.13
CA VAL A 240 10.76 4.18 -12.26
C VAL A 240 11.03 3.02 -11.32
N ARG A 241 9.98 2.55 -10.61
CA ARG A 241 10.10 1.45 -9.66
C ARG A 241 8.79 0.71 -9.50
N MET A 242 8.88 -0.60 -9.36
CA MET A 242 7.74 -1.41 -8.95
C MET A 242 7.42 -1.18 -7.47
N THR A 243 6.15 -1.12 -7.09
CA THR A 243 5.73 -1.01 -5.69
C THR A 243 5.36 -2.38 -5.11
N GLY A 244 5.90 -2.68 -3.92
CA GLY A 244 5.71 -3.98 -3.27
C GLY A 244 6.18 -5.12 -4.17
N SER A 245 5.41 -6.20 -4.21
CA SER A 245 5.63 -7.35 -5.11
C SER A 245 5.03 -7.15 -6.51
N GLY A 246 4.56 -5.95 -6.83
CA GLY A 246 3.88 -5.66 -8.08
C GLY A 246 2.37 -5.95 -8.02
N SER A 247 1.66 -5.89 -9.14
CA SER A 247 2.15 -5.63 -10.51
C SER A 247 2.24 -4.14 -10.88
N ALA A 248 1.93 -3.21 -9.96
CA ALA A 248 2.02 -1.80 -10.32
C ALA A 248 3.48 -1.32 -10.39
N ILE A 249 3.75 -0.58 -11.47
CA ILE A 249 5.00 0.16 -11.70
C ILE A 249 4.69 1.64 -11.55
N VAL A 250 5.58 2.38 -10.90
CA VAL A 250 5.40 3.80 -10.61
C VAL A 250 6.57 4.58 -11.20
N ALA A 251 6.27 5.57 -12.04
CA ALA A 251 7.23 6.57 -12.49
C ALA A 251 7.04 7.86 -11.69
N TYR A 252 8.13 8.40 -11.15
CA TYR A 252 8.13 9.51 -10.22
C TYR A 252 8.70 10.77 -10.86
N PHE A 253 8.06 11.94 -10.64
CA PHE A 253 8.37 13.19 -11.29
C PHE A 253 8.35 14.35 -10.29
N LYS A 254 9.25 15.34 -10.49
CA LYS A 254 9.21 16.63 -9.78
C LYS A 254 8.13 17.57 -10.35
N SER A 255 7.72 17.39 -11.63
CA SER A 255 6.74 18.22 -12.35
C SER A 255 5.45 17.45 -12.67
N LYS A 256 4.30 18.10 -12.42
CA LYS A 256 2.98 17.56 -12.80
C LYS A 256 2.82 17.48 -14.31
N LYS A 257 3.19 18.55 -15.02
CA LYS A 257 3.12 18.64 -16.50
C LYS A 257 3.83 17.45 -17.14
N LEU A 258 5.10 17.21 -16.76
CA LEU A 258 5.86 16.07 -17.28
C LEU A 258 5.21 14.71 -16.96
N CYS A 259 4.66 14.55 -15.77
CA CYS A 259 3.94 13.34 -15.38
C CYS A 259 2.70 13.11 -16.26
N ASP A 260 1.91 14.17 -16.53
CA ASP A 260 0.72 14.12 -17.38
C ASP A 260 1.09 13.85 -18.86
N ASP A 261 2.18 14.43 -19.37
CA ASP A 261 2.66 14.20 -20.74
C ASP A 261 3.09 12.72 -20.93
N VAL A 262 3.84 12.18 -19.98
CA VAL A 262 4.22 10.75 -20.02
C VAL A 262 2.99 9.87 -19.90
N LYS A 263 2.00 10.21 -19.08
CA LYS A 263 0.73 9.50 -19.02
C LYS A 263 0.02 9.47 -20.36
N LYS A 264 -0.10 10.61 -21.06
CA LYS A 264 -0.74 10.69 -22.39
C LYS A 264 -0.08 9.72 -23.38
N LYS A 265 1.27 9.77 -23.50
CA LYS A 265 2.04 8.89 -24.37
C LYS A 265 1.87 7.42 -23.99
N PHE A 266 1.94 7.11 -22.68
CA PHE A 266 1.78 5.75 -22.16
C PHE A 266 0.38 5.18 -22.47
N SER A 267 -0.68 5.93 -22.24
CA SER A 267 -2.05 5.48 -22.44
C SER A 267 -2.38 5.19 -23.92
N ARG A 268 -1.74 5.90 -24.86
CA ARG A 268 -1.87 5.64 -26.30
C ARG A 268 -1.26 4.28 -26.68
N LYS A 269 -0.10 3.95 -26.10
CA LYS A 269 0.63 2.72 -26.41
C LYS A 269 0.08 1.49 -25.67
N TYR A 270 -0.29 1.65 -24.40
CA TYR A 270 -0.71 0.55 -23.50
C TYR A 270 -2.19 0.68 -23.10
N LYS A 271 -3.10 0.56 -24.11
CA LYS A 271 -4.56 0.73 -23.94
C LYS A 271 -5.16 -0.17 -22.84
N ASN A 272 -4.62 -1.36 -22.63
CA ASN A 272 -5.09 -2.35 -21.64
C ASN A 272 -4.46 -2.21 -20.23
N CYS A 273 -3.65 -1.16 -20.03
CA CYS A 273 -3.09 -0.87 -18.70
C CYS A 273 -3.90 0.23 -18.01
N TRP A 274 -4.24 -0.03 -16.74
CA TRP A 274 -4.74 1.05 -15.90
C TRP A 274 -3.60 2.00 -15.54
N CYS A 275 -3.85 3.29 -15.64
CA CYS A 275 -2.90 4.30 -15.20
C CYS A 275 -3.58 5.47 -14.50
N LYS A 276 -2.92 6.02 -13.49
CA LYS A 276 -3.39 7.17 -12.71
C LYS A 276 -2.22 8.07 -12.33
N VAL A 277 -2.38 9.37 -12.56
CA VAL A 277 -1.48 10.37 -11.94
C VAL A 277 -1.98 10.65 -10.54
N ALA A 278 -1.06 10.66 -9.60
CA ALA A 278 -1.30 10.98 -8.20
C ALA A 278 -0.14 11.85 -7.67
N LYS A 279 -0.35 12.52 -6.54
CA LYS A 279 0.68 13.27 -5.82
C LYS A 279 0.94 12.58 -4.49
N THR A 280 2.19 12.52 -4.02
CA THR A 280 2.47 12.11 -2.64
C THR A 280 1.86 13.10 -1.66
N ILE A 281 1.34 12.61 -0.55
CA ILE A 281 0.59 13.41 0.43
C ILE A 281 1.38 13.63 1.71
#